data_90b746aec98965c81d7c3ce3bf21b7b3
#
_entry.id   90b746aec98965c81d7c3ce3bf21b7b3
#
_cell.length_a   1.000
_cell.length_b   1.000
_cell.length_c   1.000
_cell.angle_alpha   90.00
_cell.angle_beta   90.00
_cell.angle_gamma   90.00
#
_symmetry.space_group_name_H-M   'P 1'
#
loop_
_entity.id
_entity.type
_entity.pdbx_description
1 polymer ?
#
loop_
_entity_poly.entity_id
_entity_poly.type
_entity_poly.pdbx_seq_one_letter_code
_entity_poly.pdbx_strand_id
1 'polypeptide(L)'
;MTDARIIDGKAVAAGITEGLKSEGAAFAADYGIPPCLAVVLVGDNPASAVYVKNKGRTANKIGFRSVQKTLPDDTSEADLIALITQLNQDAEIHGILVQLPLPPHIDTGKIIELVAPAKDVDGFHPINVGRLGAGDMDNALIPCTPAGSIVLAKDGYGGDLSGAHAVIVGRSNIVGKPVAQLLLAENCTVTLAHSRTKDLPAVTRQADILVAAVGRPQMIKQDWVKPGATVIDVGINRVPA
;
A
#
# COMPACT_ATOMS: atom_id res chain seq x y z
N MET A 1 -8.00 33.78 -1.25
CA MET A 1 -7.73 32.37 -0.83
C MET A 1 -6.55 31.93 -1.65
N THR A 2 -5.46 31.52 -1.03
CA THR A 2 -4.32 30.92 -1.77
C THR A 2 -4.77 29.58 -2.31
N ASP A 3 -4.47 29.31 -3.59
CA ASP A 3 -4.74 28.01 -4.20
C ASP A 3 -4.01 26.91 -3.44
N ALA A 4 -4.61 25.70 -3.38
CA ALA A 4 -4.00 24.56 -2.73
C ALA A 4 -2.73 24.13 -3.49
N ARG A 5 -1.64 23.86 -2.76
CA ARG A 5 -0.45 23.24 -3.34
C ARG A 5 -0.78 21.78 -3.68
N ILE A 6 -0.54 21.38 -4.92
CA ILE A 6 -0.66 19.99 -5.34
C ILE A 6 0.63 19.24 -4.99
N ILE A 7 0.50 18.13 -4.26
CA ILE A 7 1.62 17.20 -4.03
C ILE A 7 1.83 16.40 -5.30
N ASP A 8 3.00 16.54 -5.95
CA ASP A 8 3.30 15.80 -7.16
C ASP A 8 3.80 14.38 -6.84
N GLY A 9 2.85 13.46 -6.65
CA GLY A 9 3.15 12.06 -6.37
C GLY A 9 3.97 11.36 -7.47
N LYS A 10 3.95 11.85 -8.72
CA LYS A 10 4.79 11.30 -9.79
C LYS A 10 6.25 11.69 -9.60
N ALA A 11 6.52 12.95 -9.25
CA ALA A 11 7.86 13.43 -8.96
C ALA A 11 8.45 12.70 -7.74
N VAL A 12 7.66 12.56 -6.67
CA VAL A 12 8.05 11.80 -5.46
C VAL A 12 8.39 10.35 -5.82
N ALA A 13 7.51 9.66 -6.54
CA ALA A 13 7.74 8.28 -6.95
C ALA A 13 8.94 8.12 -7.90
N ALA A 14 9.24 9.11 -8.74
CA ALA A 14 10.41 9.09 -9.62
C ALA A 14 11.72 9.13 -8.80
N GLY A 15 11.78 9.97 -7.76
CA GLY A 15 12.93 10.04 -6.85
C GLY A 15 13.18 8.72 -6.12
N ILE A 16 12.12 8.09 -5.57
CA ILE A 16 12.21 6.77 -4.92
C ILE A 16 12.67 5.71 -5.91
N THR A 17 12.13 5.72 -7.12
CA THR A 17 12.48 4.73 -8.17
C THR A 17 13.96 4.81 -8.56
N GLU A 18 14.54 6.01 -8.63
CA GLU A 18 15.96 6.17 -8.94
C GLU A 18 16.87 5.69 -7.79
N GLY A 19 16.49 5.94 -6.53
CA GLY A 19 17.18 5.39 -5.36
C GLY A 19 17.18 3.86 -5.37
N LEU A 20 16.02 3.24 -5.57
CA LEU A 20 15.87 1.78 -5.63
C LEU A 20 16.69 1.12 -6.74
N LYS A 21 16.93 1.82 -7.84
CA LYS A 21 17.77 1.32 -8.93
C LYS A 21 19.22 1.12 -8.49
N SER A 22 19.75 2.06 -7.72
CA SER A 22 21.10 1.96 -7.15
C SER A 22 21.20 0.85 -6.09
N GLU A 23 20.21 0.75 -5.21
CA GLU A 23 20.14 -0.30 -4.18
C GLU A 23 19.98 -1.70 -4.81
N GLY A 24 19.16 -1.84 -5.85
CA GLY A 24 18.99 -3.08 -6.60
C GLY A 24 20.28 -3.54 -7.30
N ALA A 25 21.07 -2.59 -7.83
CA ALA A 25 22.36 -2.87 -8.43
C ALA A 25 23.39 -3.32 -7.37
N ALA A 26 23.42 -2.68 -6.21
CA ALA A 26 24.26 -3.09 -5.08
C ALA A 26 23.89 -4.50 -4.60
N PHE A 27 22.60 -4.78 -4.41
CA PHE A 27 22.12 -6.11 -4.05
C PHE A 27 22.59 -7.17 -5.06
N ALA A 28 22.45 -6.89 -6.36
CA ALA A 28 22.86 -7.82 -7.41
C ALA A 28 24.38 -8.08 -7.40
N ALA A 29 25.18 -7.08 -7.05
CA ALA A 29 26.62 -7.22 -6.93
C ALA A 29 27.01 -8.09 -5.70
N ASP A 30 26.32 -7.91 -4.58
CA ASP A 30 26.61 -8.61 -3.33
C ASP A 30 26.16 -10.07 -3.35
N TYR A 31 25.00 -10.35 -3.96
CA TYR A 31 24.38 -11.69 -3.95
C TYR A 31 24.45 -12.45 -5.27
N GLY A 32 24.98 -11.85 -6.34
CA GLY A 32 25.12 -12.46 -7.65
C GLY A 32 23.83 -12.63 -8.46
N ILE A 33 22.68 -12.23 -7.89
CA ILE A 33 21.35 -12.28 -8.52
C ILE A 33 20.60 -10.98 -8.23
N PRO A 34 19.79 -10.45 -9.19
CA PRO A 34 18.98 -9.26 -8.92
C PRO A 34 17.84 -9.57 -7.95
N PRO A 35 17.33 -8.57 -7.21
CA PRO A 35 16.10 -8.73 -6.45
C PRO A 35 14.99 -9.24 -7.35
N CYS A 36 14.17 -10.17 -6.85
CA CYS A 36 13.11 -10.80 -7.63
C CYS A 36 11.76 -10.71 -6.95
N LEU A 37 10.78 -10.15 -7.68
CA LEU A 37 9.38 -10.06 -7.29
C LEU A 37 8.54 -11.05 -8.08
N ALA A 38 7.88 -11.99 -7.40
CA ALA A 38 6.82 -12.79 -7.97
C ALA A 38 5.46 -12.10 -7.79
N VAL A 39 4.73 -11.94 -8.90
CA VAL A 39 3.39 -11.36 -8.90
C VAL A 39 2.40 -12.40 -9.40
N VAL A 40 1.44 -12.77 -8.56
CA VAL A 40 0.40 -13.75 -8.88
C VAL A 40 -0.91 -13.01 -9.14
N LEU A 41 -1.52 -13.28 -10.29
CA LEU A 41 -2.84 -12.78 -10.69
C LEU A 41 -3.73 -13.96 -10.98
N VAL A 42 -4.92 -14.02 -10.39
CA VAL A 42 -5.96 -15.01 -10.69
C VAL A 42 -7.13 -14.29 -11.34
N GLY A 43 -7.54 -14.80 -12.51
CA GLY A 43 -8.61 -14.20 -13.31
C GLY A 43 -8.12 -13.08 -14.25
N ASP A 44 -9.08 -12.44 -14.90
CA ASP A 44 -8.87 -11.49 -16.00
C ASP A 44 -9.36 -10.07 -15.69
N ASN A 45 -9.51 -9.72 -14.40
CA ASN A 45 -9.95 -8.39 -14.02
C ASN A 45 -9.07 -7.30 -14.67
N PRO A 46 -9.64 -6.42 -15.54
CA PRO A 46 -8.85 -5.48 -16.33
C PRO A 46 -8.07 -4.47 -15.48
N ALA A 47 -8.61 -4.06 -14.32
CA ALA A 47 -7.92 -3.15 -13.43
C ALA A 47 -6.70 -3.84 -12.80
N SER A 48 -6.86 -5.08 -12.31
CA SER A 48 -5.78 -5.89 -11.75
C SER A 48 -4.68 -6.15 -12.79
N ALA A 49 -5.03 -6.47 -14.03
CA ALA A 49 -4.09 -6.70 -15.12
C ALA A 49 -3.22 -5.45 -15.40
N VAL A 50 -3.81 -4.26 -15.40
CA VAL A 50 -3.05 -2.99 -15.56
C VAL A 50 -2.07 -2.78 -14.41
N TYR A 51 -2.48 -3.04 -13.15
CA TYR A 51 -1.60 -2.91 -11.99
C TYR A 51 -0.43 -3.89 -12.06
N VAL A 52 -0.68 -5.15 -12.34
CA VAL A 52 0.34 -6.19 -12.47
C VAL A 52 1.33 -5.85 -13.58
N LYS A 53 0.85 -5.44 -14.76
CA LYS A 53 1.71 -5.01 -15.88
C LYS A 53 2.60 -3.83 -15.51
N ASN A 54 2.05 -2.83 -14.79
CA ASN A 54 2.81 -1.66 -14.37
C ASN A 54 3.85 -2.03 -13.30
N LYS A 55 3.52 -2.87 -12.33
CA LYS A 55 4.46 -3.38 -11.31
C LYS A 55 5.63 -4.10 -11.98
N GLY A 56 5.37 -5.05 -12.88
CA GLY A 56 6.42 -5.77 -13.60
C GLY A 56 7.30 -4.85 -14.44
N ARG A 57 6.71 -3.90 -15.17
CA ARG A 57 7.47 -2.93 -15.95
C ARG A 57 8.37 -2.04 -15.07
N THR A 58 7.87 -1.58 -13.93
CA THR A 58 8.64 -0.75 -13.01
C THR A 58 9.76 -1.56 -12.36
N ALA A 59 9.49 -2.79 -11.90
CA ALA A 59 10.51 -3.70 -11.37
C ALA A 59 11.66 -3.91 -12.38
N ASN A 60 11.33 -4.24 -13.64
CA ASN A 60 12.35 -4.42 -14.67
C ASN A 60 13.13 -3.13 -14.97
N LYS A 61 12.46 -1.96 -14.93
CA LYS A 61 13.11 -0.66 -15.17
C LYS A 61 14.17 -0.32 -14.12
N ILE A 62 14.00 -0.78 -12.90
CA ILE A 62 14.95 -0.57 -11.80
C ILE A 62 15.96 -1.72 -11.63
N GLY A 63 16.00 -2.68 -12.58
CA GLY A 63 16.94 -3.78 -12.55
C GLY A 63 16.51 -4.98 -11.70
N PHE A 64 15.27 -5.01 -11.22
CA PHE A 64 14.70 -6.16 -10.53
C PHE A 64 14.20 -7.20 -11.54
N ARG A 65 14.26 -8.46 -11.20
CA ARG A 65 13.57 -9.54 -11.93
C ARG A 65 12.11 -9.57 -11.51
N SER A 66 11.20 -9.62 -12.47
CA SER A 66 9.77 -9.78 -12.22
C SER A 66 9.29 -11.10 -12.82
N VAL A 67 8.78 -11.98 -11.95
CA VAL A 67 8.15 -13.26 -12.33
C VAL A 67 6.65 -13.09 -12.23
N GLN A 68 5.96 -13.08 -13.37
CA GLN A 68 4.53 -12.94 -13.40
C GLN A 68 3.86 -14.31 -13.60
N LYS A 69 2.91 -14.66 -12.73
CA LYS A 69 2.08 -15.85 -12.79
C LYS A 69 0.62 -15.43 -12.97
N THR A 70 0.10 -15.60 -14.16
CA THR A 70 -1.33 -15.33 -14.45
C THR A 70 -2.05 -16.66 -14.54
N LEU A 71 -3.05 -16.85 -13.70
CA LEU A 71 -3.86 -18.06 -13.60
C LEU A 71 -5.28 -17.77 -14.08
N PRO A 72 -5.97 -18.76 -14.68
CA PRO A 72 -7.38 -18.63 -15.06
C PRO A 72 -8.29 -18.30 -13.86
N ASP A 73 -9.46 -17.72 -14.14
CA ASP A 73 -10.43 -17.35 -13.10
C ASP A 73 -11.01 -18.57 -12.35
N ASP A 74 -11.07 -19.72 -13.02
CA ASP A 74 -11.53 -21.00 -12.47
C ASP A 74 -10.43 -21.80 -11.76
N THR A 75 -9.23 -21.21 -11.55
CA THR A 75 -8.13 -21.86 -10.81
C THR A 75 -8.60 -22.29 -9.43
N SER A 76 -8.36 -23.55 -9.08
CA SER A 76 -8.73 -24.07 -7.77
C SER A 76 -7.88 -23.44 -6.64
N GLU A 77 -8.45 -23.33 -5.44
CA GLU A 77 -7.70 -22.89 -4.27
C GLU A 77 -6.47 -23.79 -4.02
N ALA A 78 -6.59 -25.10 -4.28
CA ALA A 78 -5.50 -26.05 -4.11
C ALA A 78 -4.32 -25.77 -5.06
N ASP A 79 -4.60 -25.44 -6.33
CA ASP A 79 -3.55 -25.11 -7.30
C ASP A 79 -2.85 -23.78 -6.94
N LEU A 80 -3.61 -22.78 -6.46
CA LEU A 80 -3.04 -21.53 -6.00
C LEU A 80 -2.16 -21.75 -4.75
N ILE A 81 -2.60 -22.59 -3.81
CA ILE A 81 -1.81 -22.98 -2.64
C ILE A 81 -0.51 -23.66 -3.06
N ALA A 82 -0.56 -24.59 -4.00
CA ALA A 82 0.62 -25.28 -4.52
C ALA A 82 1.61 -24.28 -5.14
N LEU A 83 1.13 -23.34 -5.96
CA LEU A 83 1.96 -22.31 -6.56
C LEU A 83 2.64 -21.41 -5.50
N ILE A 84 1.88 -20.91 -4.51
CA ILE A 84 2.45 -20.04 -3.46
C ILE A 84 3.47 -20.82 -2.62
N THR A 85 3.19 -22.08 -2.32
CA THR A 85 4.13 -22.94 -1.59
C THR A 85 5.45 -23.10 -2.36
N GLN A 86 5.39 -23.31 -3.67
CA GLN A 86 6.58 -23.33 -4.52
C GLN A 86 7.34 -22.00 -4.49
N LEU A 87 6.66 -20.87 -4.63
CA LEU A 87 7.27 -19.55 -4.58
C LEU A 87 7.91 -19.24 -3.21
N ASN A 88 7.30 -19.70 -2.13
CA ASN A 88 7.86 -19.57 -0.77
C ASN A 88 9.19 -20.31 -0.64
N GLN A 89 9.30 -21.49 -1.25
CA GLN A 89 10.50 -22.36 -1.19
C GLN A 89 11.59 -21.94 -2.17
N ASP A 90 11.27 -21.17 -3.20
CA ASP A 90 12.22 -20.71 -4.21
C ASP A 90 13.14 -19.63 -3.63
N ALA A 91 14.42 -19.94 -3.47
CA ALA A 91 15.43 -19.03 -2.94
C ALA A 91 15.72 -17.83 -3.86
N GLU A 92 15.37 -17.92 -5.15
CA GLU A 92 15.54 -16.81 -6.09
C GLU A 92 14.33 -15.83 -6.08
N ILE A 93 13.26 -16.14 -5.37
CA ILE A 93 12.11 -15.26 -5.17
C ILE A 93 12.25 -14.55 -3.83
N HIS A 94 12.44 -13.23 -3.85
CA HIS A 94 12.65 -12.42 -2.66
C HIS A 94 11.37 -11.78 -2.12
N GLY A 95 10.38 -11.55 -3.00
CA GLY A 95 9.08 -11.04 -2.63
C GLY A 95 7.95 -11.69 -3.42
N ILE A 96 6.81 -11.89 -2.76
CA ILE A 96 5.59 -12.46 -3.36
C ILE A 96 4.46 -11.46 -3.16
N LEU A 97 3.76 -11.18 -4.27
CA LEU A 97 2.57 -10.35 -4.29
C LEU A 97 1.42 -11.13 -4.92
N VAL A 98 0.35 -11.32 -4.17
CA VAL A 98 -0.89 -11.90 -4.69
C VAL A 98 -1.87 -10.77 -4.95
N GLN A 99 -2.15 -10.49 -6.22
CA GLN A 99 -2.99 -9.37 -6.62
C GLN A 99 -4.45 -9.59 -6.19
N LEU A 100 -4.94 -8.74 -5.30
CA LEU A 100 -6.35 -8.73 -4.88
C LEU A 100 -7.22 -7.88 -5.82
N PRO A 101 -8.53 -8.17 -5.93
CA PRO A 101 -9.25 -9.27 -5.27
C PRO A 101 -9.00 -10.64 -5.93
N LEU A 102 -9.15 -11.70 -5.17
CA LEU A 102 -9.20 -13.06 -5.68
C LEU A 102 -10.65 -13.44 -6.09
N PRO A 103 -10.84 -14.45 -6.95
CA PRO A 103 -12.16 -15.01 -7.25
C PRO A 103 -12.90 -15.45 -5.97
N PRO A 104 -14.25 -15.36 -5.93
CA PRO A 104 -15.03 -15.60 -4.72
C PRO A 104 -14.94 -17.00 -4.11
N HIS A 105 -14.54 -18.00 -4.91
CA HIS A 105 -14.37 -19.38 -4.46
C HIS A 105 -13.04 -19.66 -3.77
N ILE A 106 -12.13 -18.67 -3.72
CA ILE A 106 -10.83 -18.75 -3.05
C ILE A 106 -10.88 -17.95 -1.75
N ASP A 107 -10.50 -18.55 -0.64
CA ASP A 107 -10.38 -17.88 0.65
C ASP A 107 -9.16 -16.95 0.64
N THR A 108 -9.40 -15.65 0.48
CA THR A 108 -8.36 -14.62 0.47
C THR A 108 -7.54 -14.60 1.77
N GLY A 109 -8.17 -14.84 2.93
CA GLY A 109 -7.48 -14.84 4.21
C GLY A 109 -6.45 -15.96 4.30
N LYS A 110 -6.87 -17.17 3.92
CA LYS A 110 -6.00 -18.34 3.86
C LYS A 110 -4.82 -18.15 2.90
N ILE A 111 -5.05 -17.52 1.75
CA ILE A 111 -3.98 -17.23 0.78
C ILE A 111 -2.99 -16.20 1.31
N ILE A 112 -3.46 -15.14 1.97
CA ILE A 112 -2.58 -14.14 2.60
C ILE A 112 -1.71 -14.79 3.68
N GLU A 113 -2.27 -15.64 4.54
CA GLU A 113 -1.55 -16.32 5.60
C GLU A 113 -0.57 -17.39 5.09
N LEU A 114 -0.73 -17.86 3.86
CA LEU A 114 0.16 -18.84 3.24
C LEU A 114 1.47 -18.21 2.74
N VAL A 115 1.45 -16.95 2.33
CA VAL A 115 2.67 -16.26 1.87
C VAL A 115 3.65 -16.17 3.05
N ALA A 116 4.90 -16.58 2.84
CA ALA A 116 5.92 -16.48 3.88
C ALA A 116 6.06 -15.02 4.37
N PRO A 117 5.98 -14.74 5.70
CA PRO A 117 6.01 -13.38 6.21
C PRO A 117 7.20 -12.54 5.73
N ALA A 118 8.36 -13.17 5.52
CA ALA A 118 9.57 -12.52 5.02
C ALA A 118 9.52 -12.22 3.51
N LYS A 119 8.53 -12.75 2.78
CA LYS A 119 8.33 -12.51 1.34
C LYS A 119 7.01 -11.78 1.04
N ASP A 120 6.20 -11.47 2.06
CA ASP A 120 4.91 -10.78 1.95
C ASP A 120 5.14 -9.27 1.70
N VAL A 121 5.43 -8.89 0.46
CA VAL A 121 5.74 -7.49 0.11
C VAL A 121 4.53 -6.54 0.17
N ASP A 122 3.32 -7.06 0.26
CA ASP A 122 2.12 -6.26 0.51
C ASP A 122 1.90 -5.99 2.01
N GLY A 123 2.60 -6.70 2.92
CA GLY A 123 2.51 -6.53 4.35
C GLY A 123 1.15 -6.90 4.95
N PHE A 124 0.42 -7.83 4.31
CA PHE A 124 -0.93 -8.22 4.73
C PHE A 124 -0.95 -9.44 5.66
N HIS A 125 0.16 -10.19 5.72
CA HIS A 125 0.27 -11.34 6.59
C HIS A 125 0.11 -10.93 8.06
N PRO A 126 -0.66 -11.67 8.89
CA PRO A 126 -0.92 -11.31 10.29
C PRO A 126 0.34 -11.04 11.12
N ILE A 127 1.46 -11.71 10.82
CA ILE A 127 2.75 -11.44 11.47
C ILE A 127 3.25 -10.03 11.15
N ASN A 128 3.23 -9.59 9.89
CA ASN A 128 3.65 -8.25 9.49
C ASN A 128 2.69 -7.18 10.05
N VAL A 129 1.38 -7.44 10.02
CA VAL A 129 0.37 -6.59 10.65
C VAL A 129 0.61 -6.47 12.17
N GLY A 130 0.95 -7.58 12.83
CA GLY A 130 1.27 -7.60 14.26
C GLY A 130 2.55 -6.82 14.59
N ARG A 131 3.62 -6.99 13.79
CA ARG A 131 4.88 -6.24 13.91
C ARG A 131 4.66 -4.74 13.76
N LEU A 132 3.94 -4.33 12.70
CA LEU A 132 3.57 -2.94 12.50
C LEU A 132 2.79 -2.38 13.70
N GLY A 133 1.80 -3.14 14.21
CA GLY A 133 1.02 -2.77 15.39
C GLY A 133 1.82 -2.68 16.68
N ALA A 134 2.87 -3.46 16.81
CA ALA A 134 3.81 -3.45 17.94
C ALA A 134 4.92 -2.38 17.81
N GLY A 135 5.00 -1.67 16.66
CA GLY A 135 6.07 -0.71 16.39
C GLY A 135 7.41 -1.35 15.97
N ASP A 136 7.42 -2.66 15.67
CA ASP A 136 8.60 -3.38 15.16
C ASP A 136 8.78 -3.12 13.66
N MET A 137 9.15 -1.88 13.32
CA MET A 137 9.25 -1.41 11.94
C MET A 137 10.40 -2.04 11.18
N ASP A 138 11.47 -2.41 11.87
CA ASP A 138 12.68 -2.99 11.25
C ASP A 138 12.44 -4.41 10.71
N ASN A 139 11.50 -5.14 11.30
CA ASN A 139 11.17 -6.51 10.91
C ASN A 139 9.82 -6.64 10.18
N ALA A 140 9.03 -5.56 10.11
CA ALA A 140 7.75 -5.56 9.41
C ALA A 140 7.92 -5.26 7.93
N LEU A 141 7.30 -6.06 7.06
CA LEU A 141 7.00 -5.62 5.71
C LEU A 141 5.73 -4.77 5.75
N ILE A 142 5.84 -3.53 5.31
CA ILE A 142 4.80 -2.50 5.45
C ILE A 142 3.97 -2.42 4.17
N PRO A 143 2.63 -2.36 4.25
CA PRO A 143 1.78 -2.21 3.07
C PRO A 143 2.15 -0.96 2.25
N CYS A 144 2.32 -1.15 0.93
CA CYS A 144 2.86 -0.11 0.04
C CYS A 144 2.00 1.16 -0.04
N THR A 145 0.67 1.03 -0.08
CA THR A 145 -0.25 2.19 -0.12
C THR A 145 -0.17 3.03 1.16
N PRO A 146 -0.21 2.44 2.36
CA PRO A 146 0.09 3.14 3.61
C PRO A 146 1.45 3.82 3.62
N ALA A 147 2.53 3.12 3.28
CA ALA A 147 3.88 3.69 3.23
C ALA A 147 3.96 4.90 2.28
N GLY A 148 3.41 4.77 1.07
CA GLY A 148 3.33 5.86 0.11
C GLY A 148 2.51 7.05 0.62
N SER A 149 1.45 6.80 1.39
CA SER A 149 0.64 7.86 2.01
C SER A 149 1.44 8.67 3.02
N ILE A 150 2.33 8.03 3.81
CA ILE A 150 3.22 8.75 4.74
C ILE A 150 4.25 9.59 4.00
N VAL A 151 4.86 9.04 2.94
CA VAL A 151 5.81 9.79 2.11
C VAL A 151 5.17 11.07 1.55
N LEU A 152 3.96 10.97 1.00
CA LEU A 152 3.21 12.12 0.50
C LEU A 152 2.78 13.08 1.62
N ALA A 153 2.40 12.56 2.79
CA ALA A 153 2.06 13.39 3.94
C ALA A 153 3.26 14.21 4.39
N LYS A 154 4.45 13.61 4.47
CA LYS A 154 5.71 14.32 4.79
C LYS A 154 6.02 15.40 3.76
N ASP A 155 5.90 15.11 2.46
CA ASP A 155 6.10 16.12 1.41
C ASP A 155 5.10 17.28 1.52
N GLY A 156 3.83 16.96 1.78
CA GLY A 156 2.76 17.96 1.90
C GLY A 156 2.83 18.80 3.16
N TYR A 157 3.19 18.22 4.29
CA TYR A 157 3.19 18.86 5.60
C TYR A 157 4.47 19.64 5.89
N GLY A 158 5.59 19.28 5.24
CA GLY A 158 6.87 19.97 5.41
C GLY A 158 7.95 19.14 6.12
N GLY A 159 7.82 17.84 6.13
CA GLY A 159 8.84 16.87 6.60
C GLY A 159 8.48 16.20 7.92
N ASP A 160 8.66 16.86 9.04
CA ASP A 160 8.36 16.31 10.37
C ASP A 160 6.86 16.38 10.66
N LEU A 161 6.26 15.22 11.01
CA LEU A 161 4.83 15.11 11.34
C LEU A 161 4.55 15.14 12.84
N SER A 162 5.59 15.26 13.68
CA SER A 162 5.48 15.19 15.13
C SER A 162 4.49 16.24 15.66
N GLY A 163 3.57 15.81 16.53
CA GLY A 163 2.54 16.65 17.13
C GLY A 163 1.35 16.99 16.22
N ALA A 164 1.38 16.65 14.94
CA ALA A 164 0.24 16.86 14.05
C ALA A 164 -0.96 15.98 14.46
N HIS A 165 -2.18 16.51 14.32
CA HIS A 165 -3.39 15.71 14.45
C HIS A 165 -3.77 15.12 13.10
N ALA A 166 -3.64 13.81 12.97
CA ALA A 166 -4.00 13.07 11.77
C ALA A 166 -5.38 12.42 11.92
N VAL A 167 -6.24 12.64 10.95
CA VAL A 167 -7.55 11.99 10.86
C VAL A 167 -7.59 11.10 9.63
N ILE A 168 -7.85 9.82 9.82
CA ILE A 168 -7.99 8.84 8.75
C ILE A 168 -9.46 8.48 8.61
N VAL A 169 -10.05 8.70 7.44
CA VAL A 169 -11.41 8.30 7.11
C VAL A 169 -11.36 6.98 6.36
N GLY A 170 -11.66 5.89 7.05
CA GLY A 170 -11.57 4.51 6.56
C GLY A 170 -10.76 3.63 7.52
N ARG A 171 -11.18 2.37 7.70
CA ARG A 171 -10.57 1.44 8.66
C ARG A 171 -10.31 0.04 8.08
N SER A 172 -9.99 -0.03 6.79
CA SER A 172 -9.61 -1.29 6.16
C SER A 172 -8.31 -1.83 6.74
N ASN A 173 -8.15 -3.16 6.72
CA ASN A 173 -6.92 -3.80 7.18
C ASN A 173 -5.73 -3.50 6.27
N ILE A 174 -6.00 -3.18 5.00
CA ILE A 174 -4.96 -2.97 3.97
C ILE A 174 -4.54 -1.51 3.80
N VAL A 175 -5.33 -0.52 4.30
CA VAL A 175 -5.01 0.90 4.18
C VAL A 175 -5.24 1.66 5.49
N GLY A 176 -6.50 1.81 5.94
CA GLY A 176 -6.83 2.74 7.03
C GLY A 176 -6.13 2.45 8.35
N LYS A 177 -6.15 1.19 8.79
CA LYS A 177 -5.45 0.77 10.02
C LYS A 177 -3.92 0.90 9.89
N PRO A 178 -3.26 0.39 8.83
CA PRO A 178 -1.82 0.58 8.68
C PRO A 178 -1.39 2.05 8.59
N VAL A 179 -2.13 2.90 7.89
CA VAL A 179 -1.84 4.35 7.85
C VAL A 179 -1.90 4.96 9.25
N ALA A 180 -2.91 4.57 10.05
CA ALA A 180 -3.03 5.06 11.43
C ALA A 180 -1.82 4.65 12.29
N GLN A 181 -1.35 3.42 12.16
CA GLN A 181 -0.18 2.92 12.89
C GLN A 181 1.11 3.63 12.44
N LEU A 182 1.28 3.85 11.13
CA LEU A 182 2.43 4.57 10.60
C LEU A 182 2.46 6.05 11.05
N LEU A 183 1.31 6.74 11.03
CA LEU A 183 1.21 8.12 11.52
C LEU A 183 1.48 8.22 13.03
N LEU A 184 1.05 7.20 13.80
CA LEU A 184 1.39 7.11 15.22
C LEU A 184 2.91 6.93 15.42
N ALA A 185 3.57 6.11 14.60
CA ALA A 185 5.02 5.95 14.63
C ALA A 185 5.77 7.26 14.25
N GLU A 186 5.14 8.13 13.46
CA GLU A 186 5.64 9.49 13.14
C GLU A 186 5.26 10.53 14.22
N ASN A 187 4.87 10.09 15.41
CA ASN A 187 4.50 10.94 16.57
C ASN A 187 3.25 11.81 16.33
N CYS A 188 2.35 11.44 15.44
CA CYS A 188 1.07 12.10 15.28
C CYS A 188 0.09 11.71 16.38
N THR A 189 -0.81 12.62 16.75
CA THR A 189 -2.08 12.25 17.42
C THR A 189 -3.05 11.73 16.36
N VAL A 190 -3.54 10.49 16.50
CA VAL A 190 -4.29 9.81 15.44
C VAL A 190 -5.76 9.60 15.80
N THR A 191 -6.65 9.99 14.91
CA THR A 191 -8.08 9.66 14.97
C THR A 191 -8.46 8.79 13.78
N LEU A 192 -8.95 7.57 14.05
CA LEU A 192 -9.47 6.66 13.01
C LEU A 192 -10.98 6.76 12.93
N ALA A 193 -11.49 7.37 11.86
CA ALA A 193 -12.91 7.58 11.60
C ALA A 193 -13.47 6.59 10.56
N HIS A 194 -14.76 6.32 10.63
CA HIS A 194 -15.44 5.33 9.79
C HIS A 194 -16.93 5.63 9.62
N SER A 195 -17.67 4.79 8.89
CA SER A 195 -19.08 4.98 8.56
C SER A 195 -20.04 5.07 9.77
N ARG A 196 -19.58 4.70 10.97
CA ARG A 196 -20.34 4.83 12.22
C ARG A 196 -19.86 5.97 13.12
N THR A 197 -18.89 6.77 12.67
CA THR A 197 -18.41 7.95 13.39
C THR A 197 -19.51 9.00 13.39
N LYS A 198 -19.85 9.50 14.57
CA LYS A 198 -20.83 10.59 14.73
C LYS A 198 -20.18 11.90 14.29
N ASP A 199 -20.93 12.73 13.59
CA ASP A 199 -20.49 14.04 13.07
C ASP A 199 -19.10 13.98 12.41
N LEU A 200 -18.99 13.12 11.40
CA LEU A 200 -17.73 12.92 10.66
C LEU A 200 -17.12 14.24 10.14
N PRO A 201 -17.92 15.22 9.66
CA PRO A 201 -17.41 16.54 9.28
C PRO A 201 -16.71 17.29 10.42
N ALA A 202 -17.23 17.24 11.64
CA ALA A 202 -16.60 17.90 12.79
C ALA A 202 -15.27 17.22 13.16
N VAL A 203 -15.20 15.90 13.02
CA VAL A 203 -13.94 15.12 13.25
C VAL A 203 -12.90 15.48 12.20
N THR A 204 -13.26 15.51 10.91
CA THR A 204 -12.31 15.79 9.84
C THR A 204 -11.78 17.22 9.85
N ARG A 205 -12.58 18.20 10.29
CA ARG A 205 -12.14 19.60 10.46
C ARG A 205 -11.05 19.81 11.52
N GLN A 206 -10.78 18.83 12.36
CA GLN A 206 -9.69 18.91 13.35
C GLN A 206 -8.34 18.53 12.77
N ALA A 207 -8.31 17.92 11.58
CA ALA A 207 -7.12 17.32 11.00
C ALA A 207 -6.12 18.36 10.49
N ASP A 208 -4.88 18.27 10.92
CA ASP A 208 -3.72 18.86 10.24
C ASP A 208 -3.34 18.01 9.01
N ILE A 209 -3.51 16.69 9.15
CA ILE A 209 -3.33 15.71 8.07
C ILE A 209 -4.61 14.89 7.95
N LEU A 210 -5.28 14.98 6.79
CA LEU A 210 -6.51 14.25 6.50
C LEU A 210 -6.24 13.16 5.46
N VAL A 211 -6.46 11.89 5.81
CA VAL A 211 -6.33 10.77 4.88
C VAL A 211 -7.70 10.22 4.52
N ALA A 212 -8.08 10.33 3.24
CA ALA A 212 -9.34 9.82 2.70
C ALA A 212 -9.14 8.42 2.11
N ALA A 213 -9.55 7.36 2.84
CA ALA A 213 -9.35 5.96 2.48
C ALA A 213 -10.65 5.15 2.43
N VAL A 214 -11.71 5.70 1.80
CA VAL A 214 -13.06 5.08 1.79
C VAL A 214 -13.55 4.64 0.41
N GLY A 215 -12.85 4.94 -0.68
CA GLY A 215 -13.25 4.56 -2.03
C GLY A 215 -14.63 5.10 -2.45
N ARG A 216 -15.08 6.21 -1.86
CA ARG A 216 -16.34 6.88 -2.19
C ARG A 216 -16.02 8.23 -2.82
N PRO A 217 -16.31 8.42 -4.13
CA PRO A 217 -16.03 9.68 -4.81
C PRO A 217 -16.79 10.83 -4.16
N GLN A 218 -16.14 11.99 -4.08
CA GLN A 218 -16.73 13.24 -3.61
C GLN A 218 -17.38 13.18 -2.21
N MET A 219 -16.99 12.25 -1.35
CA MET A 219 -17.56 12.13 0.00
C MET A 219 -17.08 13.27 0.91
N ILE A 220 -15.78 13.60 0.89
CA ILE A 220 -15.21 14.69 1.67
C ILE A 220 -15.44 15.99 0.91
N LYS A 221 -16.09 16.94 1.56
CA LYS A 221 -16.42 18.25 0.99
C LYS A 221 -15.46 19.32 1.51
N GLN A 222 -15.44 20.46 0.86
CA GLN A 222 -14.58 21.60 1.22
C GLN A 222 -14.77 22.03 2.68
N ASP A 223 -15.99 22.05 3.16
CA ASP A 223 -16.34 22.43 4.54
C ASP A 223 -15.98 21.37 5.60
N TRP A 224 -15.48 20.20 5.17
CA TRP A 224 -14.97 19.15 6.05
C TRP A 224 -13.46 19.26 6.29
N VAL A 225 -12.77 20.10 5.53
CA VAL A 225 -11.31 20.21 5.54
C VAL A 225 -10.90 21.48 6.31
N LYS A 226 -10.00 21.32 7.28
CA LYS A 226 -9.39 22.44 8.00
C LYS A 226 -8.56 23.29 7.04
N PRO A 227 -8.67 24.61 7.05
CA PRO A 227 -7.76 25.46 6.29
C PRO A 227 -6.30 25.17 6.61
N GLY A 228 -5.47 24.97 5.60
CA GLY A 228 -4.04 24.62 5.76
C GLY A 228 -3.76 23.14 5.99
N ALA A 229 -4.77 22.27 6.05
CA ALA A 229 -4.55 20.83 6.20
C ALA A 229 -3.88 20.21 4.96
N THR A 230 -3.00 19.24 5.20
CA THR A 230 -2.50 18.34 4.17
C THR A 230 -3.52 17.22 3.94
N VAL A 231 -3.97 17.06 2.70
CA VAL A 231 -4.97 16.04 2.33
C VAL A 231 -4.33 14.96 1.46
N ILE A 232 -4.45 13.71 1.88
CA ILE A 232 -4.02 12.53 1.13
C ILE A 232 -5.27 11.75 0.72
N ASP A 233 -5.60 11.77 -0.57
CA ASP A 233 -6.68 10.98 -1.15
C ASP A 233 -6.12 9.65 -1.67
N VAL A 234 -6.54 8.54 -1.06
CA VAL A 234 -6.12 7.17 -1.41
C VAL A 234 -7.14 6.52 -2.34
N GLY A 235 -8.34 7.06 -2.41
CA GLY A 235 -9.45 6.48 -3.17
C GLY A 235 -9.23 6.55 -4.68
N ILE A 236 -9.36 5.42 -5.38
CA ILE A 236 -9.38 5.37 -6.85
C ILE A 236 -10.79 5.09 -7.30
N ASN A 237 -11.41 6.06 -7.98
CA ASN A 237 -12.78 5.96 -8.47
C ASN A 237 -12.84 6.35 -9.96
N ARG A 238 -13.53 5.55 -10.78
CA ARG A 238 -13.94 5.99 -12.10
C ARG A 238 -15.22 6.78 -11.97
N VAL A 239 -15.20 8.05 -12.28
CA VAL A 239 -16.39 8.87 -12.39
C VAL A 239 -16.73 9.05 -13.87
N PRO A 240 -18.01 8.96 -14.27
CA PRO A 240 -18.42 9.36 -15.62
C PRO A 240 -18.01 10.81 -15.89
N ALA A 241 -17.57 11.07 -17.12
CA ALA A 241 -17.26 12.43 -17.57
C ALA A 241 -18.53 13.28 -17.64
#